data_5964da5d9ef2a3d72b9d91f92e92b013
#
_entry.id   5964da5d9ef2a3d72b9d91f92e92b013
#
_cell.length_a   1.000
_cell.length_b   1.000
_cell.length_c   1.000
_cell.angle_alpha   90.00
_cell.angle_beta   90.00
_cell.angle_gamma   90.00
#
_symmetry.space_group_name_H-M   'P 1'
#
loop_
_entity.id
_entity.type
_entity.pdbx_description
1 polymer ?
#
loop_
_entity_poly.entity_id
_entity_poly.type
_entity_poly.pdbx_seq_one_letter_code
_entity_poly.pdbx_strand_id
1 'polypeptide(L)'
;IVTSYSEYLDAAMDIHVFRYLDKPINKKRLYSGLDYAIKRLTDISGKITFEIHSKFITLSKKDIICAEAQLRNVNIYTPAEMYTSKKNMIFWKEQLKNPCFFQPHRSYIVNMNHIISFDKTMLYTDNTALAIPISRNTYQSFKTTYLLFMENTR
;
A
#
# COMPACT_ATOMS: atom_id res chain seq x y z
N ILE A 1 10.46 20.32 4.36
CA ILE A 1 10.97 21.60 4.92
C ILE A 1 12.47 21.60 4.80
N VAL A 2 13.04 22.76 4.49
CA VAL A 2 14.49 23.02 4.46
C VAL A 2 14.77 24.22 5.37
N THR A 3 15.57 24.03 6.41
CA THR A 3 15.83 25.09 7.39
C THR A 3 17.22 24.98 8.03
N SER A 4 17.69 26.09 8.62
CA SER A 4 18.89 26.11 9.48
C SER A 4 18.56 25.94 10.96
N TYR A 5 17.28 25.88 11.32
CA TYR A 5 16.81 25.88 12.69
C TYR A 5 16.26 24.50 13.04
N SER A 6 16.94 23.78 13.92
CA SER A 6 16.53 22.45 14.41
C SER A 6 15.41 22.50 15.47
N GLU A 7 15.22 23.66 16.11
CA GLU A 7 14.21 23.89 17.16
C GLU A 7 12.75 23.81 16.64
N TYR A 8 12.54 23.91 15.32
CA TYR A 8 11.22 23.76 14.71
C TYR A 8 10.90 22.33 14.25
N LEU A 9 11.72 21.35 14.64
CA LEU A 9 11.52 19.95 14.23
C LEU A 9 10.19 19.41 14.76
N ASP A 10 9.87 19.68 16.03
CA ASP A 10 8.62 19.21 16.66
C ASP A 10 7.40 19.84 16.00
N ALA A 11 7.42 21.18 15.77
CA ALA A 11 6.35 21.86 15.05
C ALA A 11 6.20 21.41 13.60
N ALA A 12 7.30 21.00 12.94
CA ALA A 12 7.27 20.42 11.60
C ALA A 12 6.64 19.01 11.60
N MET A 13 6.79 18.25 12.66
CA MET A 13 6.14 16.94 12.82
C MET A 13 4.61 17.10 12.96
N ASP A 14 4.14 18.13 13.65
CA ASP A 14 2.71 18.40 13.83
C ASP A 14 1.97 18.74 12.52
N ILE A 15 2.67 19.34 11.54
CA ILE A 15 2.10 19.68 10.23
C ILE A 15 2.41 18.64 9.14
N HIS A 16 2.75 17.42 9.53
CA HIS A 16 2.95 16.26 8.65
C HIS A 16 3.96 16.49 7.51
N VAL A 17 5.11 17.05 7.84
CA VAL A 17 6.19 17.28 6.89
C VAL A 17 6.76 15.96 6.37
N PHE A 18 6.70 15.74 5.08
CA PHE A 18 7.25 14.56 4.42
C PHE A 18 8.73 14.33 4.73
N ARG A 19 9.52 15.38 4.81
CA ARG A 19 10.93 15.33 5.21
C ARG A 19 11.45 16.69 5.67
N TYR A 20 12.30 16.63 6.68
CA TYR A 20 13.06 17.76 7.20
C TYR A 20 14.51 17.65 6.73
N LEU A 21 15.07 18.74 6.23
CA LEU A 21 16.46 18.83 5.76
C LEU A 21 17.14 20.03 6.36
N ASP A 22 18.29 19.82 6.98
CA ASP A 22 19.11 20.87 7.55
C ASP A 22 19.91 21.60 6.46
N LYS A 23 20.17 22.86 6.65
CA LYS A 23 21.16 23.64 5.88
C LYS A 23 22.55 23.48 6.54
N PRO A 24 23.61 23.25 5.76
CA PRO A 24 23.68 23.15 4.29
C PRO A 24 23.03 21.86 3.77
N ILE A 25 22.30 21.95 2.66
CA ILE A 25 21.54 20.83 2.11
C ILE A 25 22.48 19.70 1.66
N ASN A 26 22.34 18.55 2.29
CA ASN A 26 22.98 17.33 1.81
C ASN A 26 22.22 16.82 0.56
N LYS A 27 22.84 16.99 -0.61
CA LYS A 27 22.26 16.59 -1.91
C LYS A 27 21.81 15.11 -1.94
N LYS A 28 22.60 14.21 -1.36
CA LYS A 28 22.26 12.77 -1.32
C LYS A 28 20.98 12.52 -0.52
N ARG A 29 20.82 13.17 0.64
CA ARG A 29 19.58 13.08 1.45
C ARG A 29 18.38 13.71 0.74
N LEU A 30 18.57 14.85 0.05
CA LEU A 30 17.53 15.50 -0.74
C LEU A 30 17.06 14.59 -1.87
N TYR A 31 17.97 14.11 -2.73
CA TYR A 31 17.61 13.27 -3.87
C TYR A 31 16.98 11.94 -3.43
N SER A 32 17.51 11.27 -2.41
CA SER A 32 16.87 10.05 -1.90
C SER A 32 15.47 10.30 -1.35
N GLY A 33 15.22 11.47 -0.77
CA GLY A 33 13.90 11.88 -0.33
C GLY A 33 12.93 12.16 -1.48
N LEU A 34 13.41 12.84 -2.51
CA LEU A 34 12.63 13.12 -3.73
C LEU A 34 12.31 11.83 -4.50
N ASP A 35 13.30 10.95 -4.68
CA ASP A 35 13.10 9.66 -5.35
C ASP A 35 12.04 8.82 -4.61
N TYR A 36 12.10 8.79 -3.28
CA TYR A 36 11.10 8.10 -2.48
C TYR A 36 9.70 8.74 -2.62
N ALA A 37 9.60 10.06 -2.60
CA ALA A 37 8.33 10.77 -2.77
C ALA A 37 7.73 10.53 -4.17
N ILE A 38 8.55 10.67 -5.21
CA ILE A 38 8.15 10.43 -6.61
C ILE A 38 7.69 8.97 -6.77
N LYS A 39 8.48 8.03 -6.28
CA LYS A 39 8.13 6.60 -6.35
C LYS A 39 6.81 6.30 -5.63
N ARG A 40 6.60 6.90 -4.46
CA ARG A 40 5.34 6.76 -3.72
C ARG A 40 4.15 7.32 -4.50
N LEU A 41 4.28 8.51 -5.10
CA LEU A 41 3.24 9.14 -5.90
C LEU A 41 2.93 8.37 -7.19
N THR A 42 3.95 7.95 -7.94
CA THR A 42 3.77 7.17 -9.17
C THR A 42 3.23 5.78 -8.91
N ASP A 43 3.65 5.14 -7.82
CA ASP A 43 3.20 3.80 -7.45
C ASP A 43 1.72 3.78 -7.01
N ILE A 44 1.26 4.80 -6.28
CA ILE A 44 -0.15 4.92 -5.84
C ILE A 44 -1.07 5.27 -7.02
N SER A 45 -0.62 6.09 -7.96
CA SER A 45 -1.40 6.51 -9.13
C SER A 45 -1.34 5.53 -10.31
N GLY A 46 -0.55 4.46 -10.19
CA GLY A 46 -0.39 3.48 -11.26
C GLY A 46 -1.69 2.76 -11.61
N LYS A 47 -1.83 2.42 -12.91
CA LYS A 47 -2.93 1.61 -13.42
C LYS A 47 -2.43 0.22 -13.78
N ILE A 48 -3.29 -0.78 -13.62
CA ILE A 48 -3.04 -2.16 -14.04
C ILE A 48 -4.08 -2.52 -15.10
N THR A 49 -3.60 -3.00 -16.24
CA THR A 49 -4.47 -3.50 -17.31
C THR A 49 -4.31 -5.01 -17.41
N PHE A 50 -5.41 -5.72 -17.41
CA PHE A 50 -5.45 -7.18 -17.57
C PHE A 50 -6.69 -7.60 -18.34
N GLU A 51 -6.66 -8.81 -18.89
CA GLU A 51 -7.71 -9.34 -19.74
C GLU A 51 -8.68 -10.23 -18.95
N ILE A 52 -9.99 -10.01 -19.16
CA ILE A 52 -11.09 -10.88 -18.70
C ILE A 52 -12.04 -11.12 -19.89
N HIS A 53 -12.24 -12.39 -20.28
CA HIS A 53 -13.13 -12.76 -21.37
C HIS A 53 -12.95 -11.91 -22.64
N SER A 54 -11.70 -11.77 -23.09
CA SER A 54 -11.32 -10.97 -24.28
C SER A 54 -11.61 -9.46 -24.16
N LYS A 55 -11.90 -8.96 -22.96
CA LYS A 55 -11.98 -7.53 -22.66
C LYS A 55 -10.78 -7.10 -21.81
N PHE A 56 -10.21 -5.97 -22.13
CA PHE A 56 -9.18 -5.36 -21.31
C PHE A 56 -9.81 -4.47 -20.23
N ILE A 57 -9.52 -4.79 -18.98
CA ILE A 57 -9.94 -4.02 -17.82
C ILE A 57 -8.73 -3.24 -17.30
N THR A 58 -8.91 -1.95 -17.08
CA THR A 58 -7.88 -1.08 -16.49
C THR A 58 -8.36 -0.58 -15.15
N LEU A 59 -7.66 -0.96 -14.09
CA LEU A 59 -7.93 -0.53 -12.71
C LEU A 59 -6.85 0.42 -12.23
N SER A 60 -7.24 1.42 -11.47
CA SER A 60 -6.30 2.20 -10.68
C SER A 60 -5.89 1.40 -9.45
N LYS A 61 -4.58 1.36 -9.13
CA LYS A 61 -4.09 0.63 -7.95
C LYS A 61 -4.72 1.11 -6.65
N LYS A 62 -5.02 2.41 -6.55
CA LYS A 62 -5.68 2.99 -5.37
C LYS A 62 -7.06 2.42 -5.10
N ASP A 63 -7.77 1.98 -6.17
CA ASP A 63 -9.12 1.44 -6.07
C ASP A 63 -9.12 -0.07 -5.80
N ILE A 64 -7.97 -0.73 -5.79
CA ILE A 64 -7.85 -2.14 -5.42
C ILE A 64 -7.83 -2.25 -3.90
N ILE A 65 -8.83 -2.90 -3.32
CA ILE A 65 -8.95 -3.21 -1.90
C ILE A 65 -8.06 -4.39 -1.55
N CYS A 66 -8.25 -5.51 -2.27
CA CYS A 66 -7.38 -6.67 -2.12
C CYS A 66 -7.39 -7.56 -3.37
N ALA A 67 -6.39 -8.43 -3.46
CA ALA A 67 -6.32 -9.55 -4.38
C ALA A 67 -6.38 -10.85 -3.58
N GLU A 68 -7.29 -11.77 -3.93
CA GLU A 68 -7.51 -13.06 -3.29
C GLU A 68 -7.26 -14.20 -4.28
N ALA A 69 -6.38 -15.13 -3.92
CA ALA A 69 -6.20 -16.36 -4.69
C ALA A 69 -7.38 -17.30 -4.44
N GLN A 70 -8.08 -17.64 -5.50
CA GLN A 70 -9.20 -18.59 -5.46
C GLN A 70 -9.02 -19.66 -6.55
N LEU A 71 -8.65 -20.89 -6.15
CA LEU A 71 -8.34 -21.99 -7.05
C LEU A 71 -7.25 -21.60 -8.08
N ARG A 72 -7.61 -21.50 -9.36
CA ARG A 72 -6.71 -21.15 -10.47
C ARG A 72 -6.75 -19.67 -10.85
N ASN A 73 -7.61 -18.89 -10.20
CA ASN A 73 -7.86 -17.50 -10.50
C ASN A 73 -7.43 -16.61 -9.32
N VAL A 74 -7.43 -15.30 -9.56
CA VAL A 74 -7.30 -14.28 -8.52
C VAL A 74 -8.46 -13.31 -8.64
N ASN A 75 -9.22 -13.17 -7.56
CA ASN A 75 -10.27 -12.18 -7.44
C ASN A 75 -9.68 -10.85 -6.98
N ILE A 76 -10.00 -9.78 -7.70
CA ILE A 76 -9.59 -8.42 -7.41
C ILE A 76 -10.82 -7.66 -6.94
N TYR A 77 -10.79 -7.25 -5.69
CA TYR A 77 -11.87 -6.51 -5.05
C TYR A 77 -11.62 -5.02 -5.17
N THR A 78 -12.65 -4.30 -5.62
CA THR A 78 -12.67 -2.83 -5.70
C THR A 78 -13.93 -2.31 -5.01
N PRO A 79 -14.07 -1.01 -4.72
CA PRO A 79 -15.30 -0.45 -4.19
C PRO A 79 -16.51 -0.63 -5.10
N ALA A 80 -16.30 -0.70 -6.42
CA ALA A 80 -17.37 -0.81 -7.40
C ALA A 80 -17.82 -2.26 -7.61
N GLU A 81 -16.86 -3.18 -7.84
CA GLU A 81 -17.14 -4.57 -8.19
C GLU A 81 -15.93 -5.47 -7.97
N MET A 82 -16.14 -6.78 -8.09
CA MET A 82 -15.09 -7.80 -8.05
C MET A 82 -14.78 -8.27 -9.48
N TYR A 83 -13.49 -8.37 -9.78
CA TYR A 83 -12.98 -8.89 -11.06
C TYR A 83 -12.27 -10.23 -10.85
N THR A 84 -12.57 -11.23 -11.66
CA THR A 84 -11.87 -12.52 -11.63
C THR A 84 -10.84 -12.59 -12.74
N SER A 85 -9.57 -12.57 -12.35
CA SER A 85 -8.43 -12.61 -13.25
C SER A 85 -7.87 -14.04 -13.39
N LYS A 86 -7.57 -14.47 -14.61
CA LYS A 86 -6.82 -15.72 -14.89
C LYS A 86 -5.31 -15.63 -14.61
N LYS A 87 -4.81 -14.42 -14.30
CA LYS A 87 -3.41 -14.23 -13.88
C LYS A 87 -3.24 -14.75 -12.46
N ASN A 88 -2.09 -15.39 -12.20
CA ASN A 88 -1.80 -15.99 -10.89
C ASN A 88 -1.40 -14.93 -9.84
N MET A 89 -1.29 -15.36 -8.57
CA MET A 89 -0.91 -14.48 -7.46
C MET A 89 0.50 -13.89 -7.61
N ILE A 90 1.42 -14.58 -8.30
CA ILE A 90 2.78 -14.08 -8.57
C ILE A 90 2.71 -12.82 -9.44
N PHE A 91 1.92 -12.87 -10.51
CA PHE A 91 1.67 -11.69 -11.37
C PHE A 91 1.13 -10.52 -10.54
N TRP A 92 0.10 -10.76 -9.72
CA TRP A 92 -0.50 -9.72 -8.92
C TRP A 92 0.45 -9.16 -7.85
N LYS A 93 1.28 -10.00 -7.25
CA LYS A 93 2.33 -9.57 -6.32
C LYS A 93 3.32 -8.60 -6.96
N GLU A 94 3.73 -8.86 -8.20
CA GLU A 94 4.62 -7.94 -8.93
C GLU A 94 3.90 -6.64 -9.33
N GLN A 95 2.66 -6.72 -9.80
CA GLN A 95 1.88 -5.53 -10.17
C GLN A 95 1.55 -4.64 -8.97
N LEU A 96 1.30 -5.24 -7.80
CA LEU A 96 0.98 -4.57 -6.53
C LEU A 96 2.21 -4.37 -5.63
N LYS A 97 3.42 -4.42 -6.20
CA LYS A 97 4.68 -4.15 -5.49
C LYS A 97 4.80 -2.66 -5.18
N ASN A 98 4.17 -2.26 -4.10
CA ASN A 98 4.01 -0.86 -3.67
C ASN A 98 3.92 -0.82 -2.15
N PRO A 99 4.48 0.19 -1.46
CA PRO A 99 4.40 0.34 -0.01
C PRO A 99 2.99 0.33 0.59
N CYS A 100 1.96 0.62 -0.21
CA CYS A 100 0.56 0.56 0.25
C CYS A 100 -0.01 -0.85 0.31
N PHE A 101 0.66 -1.83 -0.33
CA PHE A 101 0.18 -3.20 -0.36
C PHE A 101 1.01 -4.09 0.55
N PHE A 102 0.32 -4.98 1.24
CA PHE A 102 0.93 -5.99 2.10
C PHE A 102 0.32 -7.37 1.84
N GLN A 103 1.11 -8.43 1.98
CA GLN A 103 0.66 -9.81 1.86
C GLN A 103 0.52 -10.46 3.25
N PRO A 104 -0.65 -10.35 3.93
CA PRO A 104 -0.85 -10.89 5.28
C PRO A 104 -0.98 -12.42 5.29
N HIS A 105 -1.37 -13.01 4.16
CA HIS A 105 -1.55 -14.44 3.96
C HIS A 105 -1.13 -14.84 2.55
N ARG A 106 -0.67 -16.08 2.34
CA ARG A 106 -0.24 -16.57 1.02
C ARG A 106 -1.27 -16.37 -0.11
N SER A 107 -2.54 -16.31 0.26
CA SER A 107 -3.67 -16.17 -0.68
C SER A 107 -4.20 -14.74 -0.78
N TYR A 108 -3.66 -13.78 -0.04
CA TYR A 108 -4.19 -12.42 -0.01
C TYR A 108 -3.10 -11.36 -0.13
N ILE A 109 -3.33 -10.35 -0.95
CA ILE A 109 -2.59 -9.08 -0.94
C ILE A 109 -3.60 -7.98 -0.66
N VAL A 110 -3.39 -7.18 0.37
CA VAL A 110 -4.30 -6.12 0.81
C VAL A 110 -3.70 -4.75 0.61
N ASN A 111 -4.51 -3.78 0.23
CA ASN A 111 -4.16 -2.37 0.24
C ASN A 111 -4.41 -1.81 1.64
N MET A 112 -3.36 -1.37 2.29
CA MET A 112 -3.40 -0.87 3.66
C MET A 112 -4.24 0.40 3.84
N ASN A 113 -4.50 1.16 2.76
CA ASN A 113 -5.40 2.31 2.80
C ASN A 113 -6.87 1.93 3.07
N HIS A 114 -7.25 0.70 2.76
CA HIS A 114 -8.61 0.19 2.92
C HIS A 114 -8.83 -0.59 4.22
N ILE A 115 -7.82 -0.69 5.09
CA ILE A 115 -7.94 -1.41 6.37
C ILE A 115 -8.61 -0.50 7.40
N ILE A 116 -9.71 -0.96 8.00
CA ILE A 116 -10.42 -0.27 9.07
C ILE A 116 -10.09 -0.81 10.47
N SER A 117 -9.78 -2.10 10.57
CA SER A 117 -9.38 -2.73 11.83
C SER A 117 -8.68 -4.06 11.61
N PHE A 118 -7.96 -4.55 12.60
CA PHE A 118 -7.36 -5.89 12.60
C PHE A 118 -7.12 -6.41 14.02
N ASP A 119 -7.06 -7.73 14.15
CA ASP A 119 -6.61 -8.45 15.33
C ASP A 119 -5.42 -9.37 14.98
N LYS A 120 -5.08 -10.36 15.82
CA LYS A 120 -3.96 -11.29 15.60
C LYS A 120 -4.19 -12.26 14.45
N THR A 121 -5.42 -12.46 14.01
CA THR A 121 -5.84 -13.52 13.09
C THR A 121 -6.48 -12.99 11.81
N MET A 122 -7.16 -11.85 11.90
CA MET A 122 -7.96 -11.29 10.82
C MET A 122 -7.71 -9.78 10.68
N LEU A 123 -7.87 -9.28 9.46
CA LEU A 123 -8.02 -7.86 9.18
C LEU A 123 -9.33 -7.61 8.43
N TYR A 124 -9.87 -6.43 8.62
CA TYR A 124 -11.14 -5.98 8.06
C TYR A 124 -10.93 -4.74 7.23
N THR A 125 -11.58 -4.69 6.07
CA THR A 125 -11.48 -3.58 5.13
C THR A 125 -12.78 -2.79 5.10
N ASP A 126 -12.77 -1.63 4.46
CA ASP A 126 -13.94 -0.81 4.18
C ASP A 126 -15.01 -1.53 3.31
N ASN A 127 -14.62 -2.60 2.61
CA ASN A 127 -15.56 -3.58 2.09
C ASN A 127 -15.93 -4.56 3.21
N THR A 128 -17.06 -4.33 3.86
CA THR A 128 -17.52 -5.08 5.04
C THR A 128 -17.73 -6.59 4.79
N ALA A 129 -17.82 -7.03 3.53
CA ALA A 129 -17.92 -8.45 3.17
C ALA A 129 -16.57 -9.18 3.21
N LEU A 130 -15.44 -8.45 3.34
CA LEU A 130 -14.10 -9.00 3.28
C LEU A 130 -13.45 -9.03 4.66
N ALA A 131 -13.31 -10.25 5.21
CA ALA A 131 -12.45 -10.55 6.35
C ALA A 131 -11.23 -11.33 5.85
N ILE A 132 -10.04 -10.75 5.95
CA ILE A 132 -8.81 -11.29 5.37
C ILE A 132 -7.96 -11.92 6.46
N PRO A 133 -7.56 -13.20 6.35
CA PRO A 133 -6.75 -13.86 7.37
C PRO A 133 -5.32 -13.33 7.42
N ILE A 134 -4.77 -13.26 8.63
CA ILE A 134 -3.36 -12.97 8.86
C ILE A 134 -2.66 -14.26 9.30
N SER A 135 -1.59 -14.64 8.59
CA SER A 135 -0.78 -15.78 8.99
C SER A 135 -0.05 -15.50 10.31
N ARG A 136 0.06 -16.49 11.20
CA ARG A 136 0.74 -16.35 12.50
C ARG A 136 2.15 -15.76 12.37
N ASN A 137 2.92 -16.25 11.39
CA ASN A 137 4.29 -15.80 11.14
C ASN A 137 4.36 -14.38 10.53
N THR A 138 3.26 -13.89 9.98
CA THR A 138 3.21 -12.59 9.28
C THR A 138 2.67 -11.48 10.18
N TYR A 139 1.96 -11.82 11.26
CA TYR A 139 1.29 -10.84 12.11
C TYR A 139 2.21 -9.73 12.63
N GLN A 140 3.38 -10.08 13.17
CA GLN A 140 4.31 -9.07 13.73
C GLN A 140 4.83 -8.12 12.65
N SER A 141 5.26 -8.66 11.51
CA SER A 141 5.73 -7.84 10.39
C SER A 141 4.61 -6.98 9.82
N PHE A 142 3.39 -7.52 9.70
CA PHE A 142 2.22 -6.77 9.29
C PHE A 142 1.93 -5.60 10.24
N LYS A 143 1.83 -5.87 11.55
CA LYS A 143 1.56 -4.85 12.56
C LYS A 143 2.57 -3.71 12.49
N THR A 144 3.86 -4.03 12.46
CA THR A 144 4.93 -3.02 12.38
C THR A 144 4.83 -2.21 11.09
N THR A 145 4.66 -2.89 9.94
CA THR A 145 4.54 -2.21 8.64
C THR A 145 3.32 -1.32 8.58
N TYR A 146 2.17 -1.79 9.09
CA TYR A 146 0.93 -1.01 9.08
C TYR A 146 1.01 0.23 9.96
N LEU A 147 1.56 0.12 11.17
CA LEU A 147 1.73 1.28 12.07
C LEU A 147 2.67 2.33 11.44
N LEU A 148 3.81 1.91 10.89
CA LEU A 148 4.71 2.80 10.16
C LEU A 148 4.04 3.42 8.92
N PHE A 149 3.21 2.66 8.22
CA PHE A 149 2.43 3.17 7.09
C PHE A 149 1.46 4.26 7.52
N MET A 150 0.73 4.06 8.63
CA MET A 150 -0.22 5.03 9.18
C MET A 150 0.47 6.29 9.70
N GLU A 151 1.63 6.18 10.36
CA GLU A 151 2.45 7.33 10.77
C GLU A 151 2.90 8.19 9.59
N ASN A 152 3.22 7.55 8.45
CA ASN A 152 3.67 8.24 7.24
C ASN A 152 2.53 8.73 6.33
N THR A 153 1.27 8.45 6.68
CA THR A 153 0.09 8.79 5.87
C THR A 153 -0.77 9.88 6.53
N ARG A 154 -0.48 10.18 7.79
CA ARG A 154 -1.13 11.27 8.54
C ARG A 154 -0.65 12.65 8.13
#